data_b7a6530897248a8fdabbd7b15e61533b
#
_entry.id   b7a6530897248a8fdabbd7b15e61533b
#
_cell.length_a   1.000
_cell.length_b   1.000
_cell.length_c   1.000
_cell.angle_alpha   90.00
_cell.angle_beta   90.00
_cell.angle_gamma   90.00
#
_symmetry.space_group_name_H-M   'P 1'
#
loop_
_entity.id
_entity.type
_entity.pdbx_description
1 polymer ?
#
loop_
_entity_poly.entity_id
_entity_poly.type
_entity_poly.pdbx_seq_one_letter_code
_entity_poly.pdbx_strand_id
1 'polypeptide(L)'
;MRGIRFAILVLLIGFCGTAEVVGADAAADAWKALRAGGHTALMRHADAPGGFGDPPGFRVDDCATQRNLSEKGRADAAKIGARLKLEGIAFEQVLSSPWCRCIDTAMLLNLGTVETEVTFGNVVVLRDQREALTAGARARIAQWSGRGNLLVVTHGANVQALTGISPASGEIVVVKSGSDRAEPVGRLLLD
;
A
#
# COMPACT_ATOMS: atom_id res chain seq x y z
N MET A 1 73.46 7.35 6.54
CA MET A 1 72.19 7.65 5.82
C MET A 1 71.10 6.76 6.37
N ARG A 2 70.23 7.31 7.24
CA ARG A 2 69.15 6.56 7.91
C ARG A 2 67.83 6.80 7.14
N GLY A 3 67.30 5.75 6.53
CA GLY A 3 66.00 5.79 5.82
C GLY A 3 64.83 5.69 6.80
N ILE A 4 63.99 6.71 6.81
CA ILE A 4 62.73 6.75 7.57
C ILE A 4 61.67 6.00 6.76
N ARG A 5 61.13 4.91 7.31
CA ARG A 5 59.99 4.18 6.75
C ARG A 5 58.71 4.79 7.33
N PHE A 6 57.91 5.45 6.49
CA PHE A 6 56.53 5.85 6.81
C PHE A 6 55.62 4.65 6.68
N ALA A 7 54.99 4.26 7.78
CA ALA A 7 53.88 3.30 7.76
C ALA A 7 52.56 4.06 7.52
N ILE A 8 51.91 3.80 6.40
CA ILE A 8 50.58 4.34 6.09
C ILE A 8 49.55 3.43 6.78
N LEU A 9 48.90 3.96 7.82
CA LEU A 9 47.80 3.32 8.49
C LEU A 9 46.53 3.58 7.66
N VAL A 10 46.03 2.58 6.92
CA VAL A 10 44.75 2.67 6.20
C VAL A 10 43.64 2.38 7.20
N LEU A 11 42.87 3.42 7.54
CA LEU A 11 41.67 3.32 8.37
C LEU A 11 40.50 2.86 7.48
N LEU A 12 40.13 1.60 7.56
CA LEU A 12 38.90 1.08 6.94
C LEU A 12 37.70 1.51 7.79
N ILE A 13 37.03 2.61 7.38
CA ILE A 13 35.76 3.00 7.94
C ILE A 13 34.70 2.09 7.30
N GLY A 14 34.24 1.12 8.09
CA GLY A 14 33.11 0.25 7.70
C GLY A 14 31.82 1.07 7.61
N PHE A 15 31.31 1.22 6.41
CA PHE A 15 29.99 1.79 6.15
C PHE A 15 28.95 0.72 6.49
N CYS A 16 28.49 0.68 7.74
CA CYS A 16 27.42 -0.23 8.17
C CYS A 16 26.08 0.38 7.75
N GLY A 17 25.30 -0.39 6.98
CA GLY A 17 24.14 0.08 6.24
C GLY A 17 23.01 0.64 7.10
N THR A 18 22.55 1.83 6.74
CA THR A 18 21.41 2.54 7.36
C THR A 18 20.04 2.16 6.78
N ALA A 19 19.98 1.26 5.81
CA ALA A 19 18.73 0.93 5.10
C ALA A 19 17.73 0.09 5.93
N GLU A 20 18.20 -0.81 6.79
CA GLU A 20 17.31 -1.65 7.63
C GLU A 20 16.67 -0.86 8.77
N VAL A 21 17.36 0.12 9.32
CA VAL A 21 16.83 0.98 10.41
C VAL A 21 15.66 1.83 9.92
N VAL A 22 15.76 2.41 8.72
CA VAL A 22 14.69 3.24 8.13
C VAL A 22 13.41 2.42 7.88
N GLY A 23 13.52 1.15 7.53
CA GLY A 23 12.36 0.27 7.31
C GLY A 23 11.64 -0.08 8.62
N ALA A 24 12.37 -0.34 9.70
CA ALA A 24 11.82 -0.67 11.01
C ALA A 24 11.07 0.53 11.64
N ASP A 25 11.63 1.73 11.54
CA ASP A 25 11.00 2.95 12.03
C ASP A 25 9.69 3.25 11.27
N ALA A 26 9.67 3.10 9.95
CA ALA A 26 8.47 3.30 9.13
C ALA A 26 7.34 2.30 9.46
N ALA A 27 7.68 1.06 9.83
CA ALA A 27 6.70 0.08 10.27
C ALA A 27 6.16 0.41 11.67
N ALA A 28 7.01 0.81 12.60
CA ALA A 28 6.60 1.22 13.94
C ALA A 28 5.64 2.43 13.90
N ASP A 29 5.94 3.42 13.07
CA ASP A 29 5.10 4.60 12.89
C ASP A 29 3.74 4.24 12.26
N ALA A 30 3.72 3.34 11.27
CA ALA A 30 2.48 2.83 10.68
C ALA A 30 1.59 2.13 11.71
N TRP A 31 2.15 1.24 12.53
CA TRP A 31 1.41 0.57 13.61
C TRP A 31 0.87 1.55 14.63
N LYS A 32 1.70 2.51 15.05
CA LYS A 32 1.29 3.57 15.99
C LYS A 32 0.13 4.39 15.43
N ALA A 33 0.20 4.79 14.16
CA ALA A 33 -0.85 5.56 13.50
C ALA A 33 -2.16 4.77 13.41
N LEU A 34 -2.11 3.50 12.98
CA LEU A 34 -3.31 2.66 12.88
C LEU A 34 -3.95 2.39 14.25
N ARG A 35 -3.17 2.22 15.32
CA ARG A 35 -3.73 2.07 16.69
C ARG A 35 -4.37 3.35 17.20
N ALA A 36 -3.88 4.52 16.77
CA ALA A 36 -4.47 5.81 17.14
C ALA A 36 -5.82 6.07 16.44
N GLY A 37 -6.07 5.45 15.28
CA GLY A 37 -7.25 5.70 14.45
C GLY A 37 -7.15 7.01 13.65
N GLY A 38 -8.18 7.28 12.84
CA GLY A 38 -8.27 8.51 12.04
C GLY A 38 -7.32 8.57 10.85
N HIS A 39 -6.71 7.45 10.46
CA HIS A 39 -5.78 7.36 9.33
C HIS A 39 -6.39 6.58 8.16
N THR A 40 -5.80 6.77 6.97
CA THR A 40 -6.13 5.96 5.80
C THR A 40 -4.99 4.97 5.51
N ALA A 41 -5.34 3.70 5.41
CA ALA A 41 -4.45 2.62 4.99
C ALA A 41 -4.66 2.36 3.49
N LEU A 42 -3.71 2.77 2.66
CA LEU A 42 -3.72 2.52 1.22
C LEU A 42 -2.98 1.21 0.94
N MET A 43 -3.70 0.17 0.55
CA MET A 43 -3.15 -1.15 0.29
C MET A 43 -3.12 -1.44 -1.21
N ARG A 44 -1.97 -1.82 -1.75
CA ARG A 44 -1.94 -2.46 -3.05
C ARG A 44 -2.54 -3.86 -2.93
N HIS A 45 -3.42 -4.23 -3.88
CA HIS A 45 -3.96 -5.59 -3.95
C HIS A 45 -2.86 -6.65 -3.81
N ALA A 46 -3.20 -7.80 -3.26
CA ALA A 46 -2.30 -8.94 -3.08
C ALA A 46 -1.77 -9.46 -4.43
N ASP A 47 -0.91 -10.47 -4.40
CA ASP A 47 -0.25 -10.97 -5.60
C ASP A 47 -1.25 -11.41 -6.69
N ALA A 48 -1.04 -10.85 -7.89
CA ALA A 48 -1.82 -11.14 -9.09
C ALA A 48 -0.85 -11.22 -10.29
N PRO A 49 -0.50 -12.43 -10.75
CA PRO A 49 0.46 -12.62 -11.83
C PRO A 49 -0.03 -12.08 -13.17
N GLY A 50 0.87 -11.93 -14.16
CA GLY A 50 0.49 -11.55 -15.52
C GLY A 50 0.92 -10.16 -15.98
N GLY A 51 1.89 -9.53 -15.31
CA GLY A 51 2.51 -8.28 -15.80
C GLY A 51 1.73 -7.01 -15.49
N PHE A 52 1.84 -6.00 -16.35
CA PHE A 52 1.19 -4.69 -16.18
C PHE A 52 -0.21 -4.66 -16.81
N GLY A 53 -1.19 -4.11 -16.08
CA GLY A 53 -2.54 -3.91 -16.58
C GLY A 53 -3.38 -5.18 -16.57
N ASP A 54 -4.35 -5.23 -17.45
CA ASP A 54 -5.27 -6.34 -17.67
C ASP A 54 -5.18 -6.80 -19.13
N PRO A 55 -5.63 -8.02 -19.48
CA PRO A 55 -5.64 -8.51 -20.85
C PRO A 55 -6.41 -7.57 -21.79
N PRO A 56 -6.07 -7.52 -23.09
CA PRO A 56 -6.85 -6.78 -24.07
C PRO A 56 -8.32 -7.23 -24.05
N GLY A 57 -9.24 -6.26 -24.07
CA GLY A 57 -10.69 -6.56 -24.06
C GLY A 57 -11.26 -6.93 -22.68
N PHE A 58 -10.50 -6.74 -21.60
CA PHE A 58 -11.04 -6.95 -20.25
C PHE A 58 -12.27 -6.04 -19.99
N ARG A 59 -13.14 -6.50 -19.11
CA ARG A 59 -14.28 -5.75 -18.62
C ARG A 59 -14.25 -5.72 -17.08
N VAL A 60 -14.60 -4.57 -16.51
CA VAL A 60 -14.59 -4.38 -15.04
C VAL A 60 -15.68 -5.21 -14.37
N ASP A 61 -16.80 -5.44 -15.04
CA ASP A 61 -17.93 -6.23 -14.58
C ASP A 61 -17.78 -7.75 -14.79
N ASP A 62 -16.68 -8.19 -15.40
CA ASP A 62 -16.43 -9.60 -15.71
C ASP A 62 -15.03 -10.04 -15.25
N CYS A 63 -14.97 -10.65 -14.08
CA CYS A 63 -13.72 -11.11 -13.47
C CYS A 63 -12.96 -12.14 -14.34
N ALA A 64 -13.65 -12.92 -15.18
CA ALA A 64 -12.99 -13.91 -16.03
C ALA A 64 -12.10 -13.25 -17.11
N THR A 65 -12.35 -11.99 -17.42
CA THR A 65 -11.56 -11.21 -18.40
C THR A 65 -10.43 -10.43 -17.78
N GLN A 66 -10.34 -10.41 -16.45
CA GLN A 66 -9.36 -9.63 -15.71
C GLN A 66 -8.15 -10.48 -15.27
N ARG A 67 -7.08 -9.79 -14.90
CA ARG A 67 -5.98 -10.38 -14.15
C ARG A 67 -6.38 -10.51 -12.68
N ASN A 68 -6.46 -11.75 -12.19
CA ASN A 68 -6.95 -12.08 -10.86
C ASN A 68 -5.82 -12.50 -9.90
N LEU A 69 -6.14 -12.63 -8.61
CA LEU A 69 -5.19 -13.07 -7.58
C LEU A 69 -4.69 -14.48 -7.85
N SER A 70 -3.41 -14.72 -7.56
CA SER A 70 -2.85 -16.06 -7.42
C SER A 70 -3.37 -16.76 -6.15
N GLU A 71 -3.17 -18.06 -6.03
CA GLU A 71 -3.42 -18.78 -4.78
C GLU A 71 -2.61 -18.19 -3.63
N LYS A 72 -1.32 -17.87 -3.89
CA LYS A 72 -0.46 -17.19 -2.93
C LYS A 72 -1.06 -15.84 -2.51
N GLY A 73 -1.50 -15.03 -3.47
CA GLY A 73 -2.11 -13.73 -3.17
C GLY A 73 -3.36 -13.83 -2.32
N ARG A 74 -4.19 -14.86 -2.55
CA ARG A 74 -5.37 -15.14 -1.71
C ARG A 74 -4.96 -15.50 -0.28
N ALA A 75 -3.98 -16.38 -0.12
CA ALA A 75 -3.46 -16.78 1.19
C ALA A 75 -2.82 -15.60 1.93
N ASP A 76 -2.01 -14.80 1.23
CA ASP A 76 -1.36 -13.62 1.81
C ASP A 76 -2.39 -12.58 2.29
N ALA A 77 -3.43 -12.29 1.50
CA ALA A 77 -4.50 -11.38 1.91
C ALA A 77 -5.17 -11.84 3.22
N ALA A 78 -5.48 -13.14 3.34
CA ALA A 78 -6.06 -13.69 4.56
C ALA A 78 -5.13 -13.57 5.77
N LYS A 79 -3.83 -13.85 5.61
CA LYS A 79 -2.81 -13.68 6.66
C LYS A 79 -2.67 -12.22 7.10
N ILE A 80 -2.60 -11.29 6.13
CA ILE A 80 -2.51 -9.85 6.41
C ILE A 80 -3.71 -9.40 7.24
N GLY A 81 -4.92 -9.82 6.87
CA GLY A 81 -6.13 -9.51 7.62
C GLY A 81 -6.12 -10.08 9.04
N ALA A 82 -5.67 -11.34 9.20
CA ALA A 82 -5.52 -11.97 10.51
C ALA A 82 -4.49 -11.23 11.39
N ARG A 83 -3.36 -10.80 10.79
CA ARG A 83 -2.33 -10.03 11.51
C ARG A 83 -2.86 -8.67 11.97
N LEU A 84 -3.59 -7.93 11.13
CA LEU A 84 -4.19 -6.65 11.50
C LEU A 84 -5.18 -6.79 12.65
N LYS A 85 -6.01 -7.86 12.65
CA LYS A 85 -6.90 -8.17 13.76
C LYS A 85 -6.15 -8.50 15.06
N LEU A 86 -5.09 -9.30 14.96
CA LEU A 86 -4.26 -9.67 16.11
C LEU A 86 -3.61 -8.45 16.77
N GLU A 87 -3.22 -7.47 15.97
CA GLU A 87 -2.68 -6.18 16.43
C GLU A 87 -3.75 -5.21 16.94
N GLY A 88 -5.01 -5.63 16.95
CA GLY A 88 -6.13 -4.81 17.44
C GLY A 88 -6.50 -3.66 16.52
N ILE A 89 -6.10 -3.71 15.24
CA ILE A 89 -6.44 -2.65 14.27
C ILE A 89 -7.86 -2.83 13.78
N ALA A 90 -8.68 -1.78 13.97
CA ALA A 90 -10.03 -1.70 13.47
C ALA A 90 -10.14 -0.71 12.29
N PHE A 91 -10.97 -1.05 11.32
CA PHE A 91 -11.35 -0.18 10.22
C PHE A 91 -12.84 0.13 10.31
N GLU A 92 -13.17 1.41 10.25
CA GLU A 92 -14.55 1.88 10.30
C GLU A 92 -15.22 1.76 8.92
N GLN A 93 -14.41 1.87 7.84
CA GLN A 93 -14.84 1.67 6.46
C GLN A 93 -13.77 0.94 5.67
N VAL A 94 -14.20 0.05 4.75
CA VAL A 94 -13.32 -0.67 3.82
C VAL A 94 -13.77 -0.37 2.41
N LEU A 95 -12.95 0.34 1.65
CA LEU A 95 -13.16 0.65 0.25
C LEU A 95 -12.27 -0.21 -0.64
N SER A 96 -12.76 -0.50 -1.82
CA SER A 96 -12.01 -1.22 -2.85
C SER A 96 -12.16 -0.55 -4.21
N SER A 97 -11.08 -0.55 -5.00
CA SER A 97 -11.18 -0.40 -6.45
C SER A 97 -12.19 -1.43 -7.00
N PRO A 98 -12.97 -1.10 -8.05
CA PRO A 98 -13.94 -2.03 -8.64
C PRO A 98 -13.32 -3.22 -9.40
N TRP A 99 -12.00 -3.34 -9.46
CA TRP A 99 -11.30 -4.49 -10.05
C TRP A 99 -11.37 -5.72 -9.14
N CYS A 100 -11.65 -6.88 -9.74
CA CYS A 100 -11.86 -8.13 -8.99
C CYS A 100 -10.71 -8.49 -8.05
N ARG A 101 -9.44 -8.33 -8.46
CA ARG A 101 -8.29 -8.56 -7.57
C ARG A 101 -8.25 -7.64 -6.35
N CYS A 102 -8.80 -6.42 -6.44
CA CYS A 102 -8.89 -5.52 -5.31
C CYS A 102 -10.05 -5.91 -4.39
N ILE A 103 -11.21 -6.21 -4.97
CA ILE A 103 -12.39 -6.69 -4.23
C ILE A 103 -12.06 -7.99 -3.49
N ASP A 104 -11.46 -8.97 -4.19
CA ASP A 104 -11.05 -10.25 -3.59
C ASP A 104 -10.04 -10.04 -2.45
N THR A 105 -9.04 -9.15 -2.63
CA THR A 105 -8.11 -8.81 -1.56
C THR A 105 -8.85 -8.25 -0.36
N ALA A 106 -9.71 -7.25 -0.55
CA ALA A 106 -10.45 -6.61 0.53
C ALA A 106 -11.39 -7.59 1.26
N MET A 107 -12.06 -8.48 0.53
CA MET A 107 -12.92 -9.52 1.11
C MET A 107 -12.10 -10.54 1.93
N LEU A 108 -10.95 -10.98 1.43
CA LEU A 108 -10.08 -11.96 2.10
C LEU A 108 -9.40 -11.39 3.35
N LEU A 109 -9.12 -10.09 3.39
CA LEU A 109 -8.69 -9.40 4.64
C LEU A 109 -9.74 -9.56 5.74
N ASN A 110 -11.02 -9.67 5.40
CA ASN A 110 -12.14 -9.85 6.33
C ASN A 110 -12.13 -8.81 7.48
N LEU A 111 -11.97 -7.52 7.15
CA LEU A 111 -11.84 -6.41 8.10
C LEU A 111 -13.07 -5.50 8.16
N GLY A 112 -14.14 -5.85 7.48
CA GLY A 112 -15.41 -5.11 7.42
C GLY A 112 -16.14 -5.34 6.11
N THR A 113 -17.30 -4.69 5.94
CA THR A 113 -18.06 -4.70 4.69
C THR A 113 -17.29 -3.95 3.61
N VAL A 114 -17.11 -4.58 2.45
CA VAL A 114 -16.38 -4.00 1.32
C VAL A 114 -17.33 -3.21 0.43
N GLU A 115 -17.00 -1.93 0.23
CA GLU A 115 -17.71 -1.04 -0.70
C GLU A 115 -16.77 -0.70 -1.87
N THR A 116 -17.30 -0.72 -3.10
CA THR A 116 -16.51 -0.32 -4.27
C THR A 116 -16.55 1.19 -4.46
N GLU A 117 -15.37 1.79 -4.74
CA GLU A 117 -15.25 3.21 -5.00
C GLU A 117 -14.46 3.44 -6.30
N VAL A 118 -15.13 4.04 -7.28
CA VAL A 118 -14.60 4.20 -8.65
C VAL A 118 -13.36 5.07 -8.73
N THR A 119 -13.19 6.02 -7.82
CA THR A 119 -12.02 6.92 -7.79
C THR A 119 -10.72 6.18 -7.51
N PHE A 120 -10.79 4.96 -6.95
CA PHE A 120 -9.63 4.08 -6.77
C PHE A 120 -9.41 3.11 -7.94
N GLY A 121 -10.08 3.31 -9.08
CA GLY A 121 -9.91 2.55 -10.31
C GLY A 121 -8.48 2.62 -10.87
N ASN A 122 -8.11 1.63 -11.69
CA ASN A 122 -6.73 1.45 -12.15
C ASN A 122 -6.26 2.57 -13.10
N VAL A 123 -5.45 3.50 -12.60
CA VAL A 123 -4.93 4.65 -13.37
C VAL A 123 -3.91 4.25 -14.46
N VAL A 124 -3.45 3.00 -14.51
CA VAL A 124 -2.61 2.49 -15.61
C VAL A 124 -3.48 2.12 -16.81
N VAL A 125 -4.66 1.59 -16.55
CA VAL A 125 -5.62 1.18 -17.58
C VAL A 125 -6.47 2.37 -18.04
N LEU A 126 -6.96 3.16 -17.09
CA LEU A 126 -7.79 4.35 -17.34
C LEU A 126 -6.92 5.60 -17.49
N ARG A 127 -5.98 5.59 -18.43
CA ARG A 127 -4.98 6.66 -18.60
C ARG A 127 -5.59 8.03 -18.79
N ASP A 128 -6.63 8.12 -19.61
CA ASP A 128 -7.30 9.38 -19.92
C ASP A 128 -8.08 9.95 -18.72
N GLN A 129 -8.38 9.12 -17.72
CA GLN A 129 -9.07 9.49 -16.48
C GLN A 129 -8.11 9.62 -15.29
N ARG A 130 -6.80 9.40 -15.49
CA ARG A 130 -5.80 9.33 -14.41
C ARG A 130 -5.85 10.51 -13.45
N GLU A 131 -5.88 11.73 -14.00
CA GLU A 131 -5.90 12.96 -13.18
C GLU A 131 -7.20 13.07 -12.38
N ALA A 132 -8.34 12.85 -13.01
CA ALA A 132 -9.65 12.90 -12.36
C ALA A 132 -9.77 11.83 -11.25
N LEU A 133 -9.37 10.59 -11.52
CA LEU A 133 -9.36 9.50 -10.53
C LEU A 133 -8.43 9.82 -9.35
N THR A 134 -7.22 10.32 -9.63
CA THR A 134 -6.27 10.69 -8.57
C THR A 134 -6.78 11.85 -7.72
N ALA A 135 -7.41 12.85 -8.33
CA ALA A 135 -8.03 13.98 -7.62
C ALA A 135 -9.21 13.51 -6.75
N GLY A 136 -10.09 12.66 -7.30
CA GLY A 136 -11.21 12.07 -6.57
C GLY A 136 -10.74 11.21 -5.39
N ALA A 137 -9.72 10.39 -5.58
CA ALA A 137 -9.12 9.58 -4.52
C ALA A 137 -8.53 10.46 -3.39
N ARG A 138 -7.83 11.55 -3.73
CA ARG A 138 -7.35 12.54 -2.75
C ARG A 138 -8.48 13.17 -1.97
N ALA A 139 -9.53 13.63 -2.67
CA ALA A 139 -10.70 14.22 -2.04
C ALA A 139 -11.37 13.22 -1.08
N ARG A 140 -11.47 11.94 -1.47
CA ARG A 140 -12.07 10.89 -0.62
C ARG A 140 -11.25 10.64 0.65
N ILE A 141 -9.92 10.67 0.57
CA ILE A 141 -9.01 10.57 1.72
C ILE A 141 -9.10 11.84 2.60
N ALA A 142 -9.12 13.01 1.98
CA ALA A 142 -9.22 14.29 2.68
C ALA A 142 -10.55 14.46 3.44
N GLN A 143 -11.63 13.92 2.91
CA GLN A 143 -12.96 13.95 3.53
C GLN A 143 -13.13 12.92 4.66
N TRP A 144 -12.18 12.00 4.85
CA TRP A 144 -12.25 11.04 5.93
C TRP A 144 -12.11 11.73 7.29
N SER A 145 -13.17 11.69 8.07
CA SER A 145 -13.25 12.31 9.41
C SER A 145 -13.70 11.31 10.49
N GLY A 146 -13.73 10.01 10.16
CA GLY A 146 -14.05 8.94 11.11
C GLY A 146 -13.01 8.86 12.23
N ARG A 147 -13.42 8.39 13.40
CA ARG A 147 -12.50 8.14 14.51
C ARG A 147 -11.66 6.89 14.27
N GLY A 148 -12.21 5.90 13.58
CA GLY A 148 -11.49 4.70 13.15
C GLY A 148 -10.69 4.95 11.89
N ASN A 149 -10.05 3.90 11.37
CA ASN A 149 -9.28 3.99 10.14
C ASN A 149 -10.15 3.73 8.91
N LEU A 150 -9.75 4.32 7.78
CA LEU A 150 -10.22 3.95 6.46
C LEU A 150 -9.24 2.96 5.83
N LEU A 151 -9.73 1.80 5.36
CA LEU A 151 -8.94 0.90 4.50
C LEU A 151 -9.35 1.12 3.04
N VAL A 152 -8.37 1.25 2.17
CA VAL A 152 -8.57 1.33 0.72
C VAL A 152 -7.70 0.31 0.03
N VAL A 153 -8.29 -0.67 -0.63
CA VAL A 153 -7.56 -1.63 -1.47
C VAL A 153 -7.60 -1.16 -2.92
N THR A 154 -6.43 -0.89 -3.49
CA THR A 154 -6.29 -0.32 -4.83
C THR A 154 -5.04 -0.88 -5.55
N HIS A 155 -4.52 -0.15 -6.53
CA HIS A 155 -3.41 -0.56 -7.39
C HIS A 155 -2.12 0.16 -7.01
N GLY A 156 -0.96 -0.48 -7.28
CA GLY A 156 0.34 0.12 -6.96
C GLY A 156 0.55 1.50 -7.59
N ALA A 157 0.10 1.69 -8.83
CA ALA A 157 0.20 2.98 -9.52
C ALA A 157 -0.69 4.08 -8.91
N ASN A 158 -1.83 3.69 -8.32
CA ASN A 158 -2.70 4.62 -7.59
C ASN A 158 -2.04 5.07 -6.28
N VAL A 159 -1.48 4.12 -5.50
CA VAL A 159 -0.75 4.46 -4.28
C VAL A 159 0.44 5.36 -4.60
N GLN A 160 1.20 5.05 -5.66
CA GLN A 160 2.33 5.88 -6.11
C GLN A 160 1.89 7.29 -6.53
N ALA A 161 0.78 7.42 -7.26
CA ALA A 161 0.27 8.73 -7.67
C ALA A 161 -0.21 9.59 -6.49
N LEU A 162 -0.69 8.94 -5.42
CA LEU A 162 -1.18 9.61 -4.21
C LEU A 162 -0.04 9.98 -3.25
N THR A 163 0.96 9.12 -3.09
CA THR A 163 1.93 9.18 -1.99
C THR A 163 3.39 9.32 -2.44
N GLY A 164 3.69 9.10 -3.73
CA GLY A 164 5.06 8.97 -4.23
C GLY A 164 5.71 7.60 -3.97
N ILE A 165 5.04 6.71 -3.23
CA ILE A 165 5.58 5.40 -2.84
C ILE A 165 5.05 4.31 -3.78
N SER A 166 5.96 3.49 -4.34
CA SER A 166 5.61 2.28 -5.10
C SER A 166 5.54 1.07 -4.16
N PRO A 167 4.34 0.62 -3.75
CA PRO A 167 4.21 -0.48 -2.80
C PRO A 167 4.40 -1.85 -3.49
N ALA A 168 4.92 -2.82 -2.75
CA ALA A 168 4.87 -4.23 -3.09
C ALA A 168 3.42 -4.75 -3.08
N SER A 169 3.16 -5.95 -3.63
CA SER A 169 1.85 -6.60 -3.54
C SER A 169 1.51 -6.87 -2.07
N GLY A 170 0.30 -6.51 -1.63
CA GLY A 170 -0.12 -6.66 -0.24
C GLY A 170 0.44 -5.59 0.72
N GLU A 171 1.32 -4.73 0.28
CA GLU A 171 1.88 -3.67 1.13
C GLU A 171 0.87 -2.56 1.38
N ILE A 172 0.88 -2.06 2.62
CA ILE A 172 0.03 -0.99 3.12
C ILE A 172 0.88 0.26 3.34
N VAL A 173 0.48 1.38 2.76
CA VAL A 173 1.02 2.71 3.05
C VAL A 173 -0.01 3.46 3.90
N VAL A 174 0.36 3.78 5.12
CA VAL A 174 -0.51 4.54 6.04
C VAL A 174 -0.29 6.03 5.80
N VAL A 175 -1.38 6.77 5.60
CA VAL A 175 -1.35 8.21 5.36
C VAL A 175 -2.24 8.95 6.34
N LYS A 176 -1.95 10.22 6.56
CA LYS A 176 -2.85 11.12 7.29
C LYS A 176 -4.12 11.32 6.47
N SER A 177 -5.27 11.26 7.15
CA SER A 177 -6.56 11.68 6.60
C SER A 177 -6.84 13.15 6.92
N GLY A 178 -7.88 13.72 6.29
CA GLY A 178 -8.30 15.09 6.59
C GLY A 178 -7.40 16.18 5.97
N SER A 179 -6.52 15.85 5.04
CA SER A 179 -5.69 16.82 4.34
C SER A 179 -5.68 16.55 2.83
N ASP A 180 -5.47 17.61 2.03
CA ASP A 180 -5.40 17.50 0.55
C ASP A 180 -4.19 16.71 0.06
N ARG A 181 -3.26 16.40 0.96
CA ARG A 181 -2.08 15.59 0.69
C ARG A 181 -2.20 14.28 1.44
N ALA A 182 -2.09 13.16 0.74
CA ALA A 182 -1.96 11.86 1.34
C ALA A 182 -0.51 11.68 1.87
N GLU A 183 -0.18 12.39 2.96
CA GLU A 183 1.16 12.36 3.56
C GLU A 183 1.43 10.99 4.17
N PRO A 184 2.46 10.25 3.69
CA PRO A 184 2.82 8.97 4.28
C PRO A 184 3.30 9.14 5.73
N VAL A 185 2.77 8.30 6.62
CA VAL A 185 3.19 8.19 8.02
C VAL A 185 4.10 6.99 8.22
N GLY A 186 3.82 5.90 7.49
CA GLY A 186 4.60 4.68 7.57
C GLY A 186 4.11 3.62 6.59
N ARG A 187 4.76 2.46 6.60
CA ARG A 187 4.51 1.36 5.65
C ARG A 187 4.51 0.02 6.38
N LEU A 188 3.66 -0.91 5.95
CA LEU A 188 3.61 -2.29 6.45
C LEU A 188 3.69 -3.25 5.27
N LEU A 189 4.72 -4.09 5.27
CA LEU A 189 4.79 -5.30 4.46
C LEU A 189 4.65 -6.47 5.42
N LEU A 190 3.53 -7.16 5.34
CA LEU A 190 3.17 -8.26 6.24
C LEU A 190 3.24 -9.58 5.46
N ASP A 191 4.04 -10.52 5.94
CA ASP A 191 4.25 -11.86 5.38
C ASP A 191 3.28 -12.90 5.98
#